data_3cd48d5ff1bdc8a10483b6e31082c4e0
#
_entry.id   3cd48d5ff1bdc8a10483b6e31082c4e0
#
_cell.length_a   1.000
_cell.length_b   1.000
_cell.length_c   1.000
_cell.angle_alpha   90.00
_cell.angle_beta   90.00
_cell.angle_gamma   90.00
#
_symmetry.space_group_name_H-M   'P 1'
#
loop_
_entity.id
_entity.type
_entity.pdbx_description
1 polymer ?
#
loop_
_entity_poly.entity_id
_entity_poly.type
_entity_poly.pdbx_seq_one_letter_code
_entity_poly.pdbx_strand_id
1 'polypeptide(L)'
;MRTQLERIVSSPEFPGVGRAAAFLRYVVEETLAGRGGRIKGYSIAIEVFGRDETFTQDDPVVRIEAGRLRRSLERYYLVGGRNDPVKIDVPKGGYVPSFSWNTVPAEHIETVPAPTSTPRSSEPWWRARRAVLACVGAALAASGYLAAGSLATYPPPRSAGGMFPDRPTLVVAPFANLGDRSEAQLYTIGLTEELLTALPRFKEIKVFGRETSKSLPSDVDASRVRDELGARYLLAGGVRASGDRLRVTARLLDTSDNEIVWSQDYDNDLGSGDLFAIQTDVARRVATTIAQPYGVMAQVDAANPPPDDPGTYECTLRFYAYRSELSTEAHADVRDCLETAVARYPTYATSWAMLSIIYLDEDRFKFNSERGSEAPMQRALRAARRATQLDASNTRALQALMMALFFNRELADAMRVGEQALVTNPNDTELMGEFGTRLAMGGQWERGAALLDQAIALNPGGGGYYHGTRALAAYMLRDYPTAVSEIERADLQKFPLYHAVAAVIYAEVGMMDDARREGEAFVRMRPDFLPNIVAELEMRNLQPDDTARLVAGLRKAGMPVPQDVADTGAGIGGATSDLQPR
;
A
#
# COMPACT_ATOMS: atom_id res chain seq x y z
N MET A 1 42.72 4.18 -4.51
CA MET A 1 41.57 4.99 -4.93
C MET A 1 41.32 4.87 -6.44
N ARG A 2 42.25 5.27 -7.32
CA ARG A 2 42.05 5.15 -8.78
C ARG A 2 41.77 3.69 -9.22
N THR A 3 42.52 2.73 -8.68
CA THR A 3 42.29 1.30 -8.96
C THR A 3 40.87 0.85 -8.56
N GLN A 4 40.35 1.38 -7.46
CA GLN A 4 38.99 1.11 -7.01
C GLN A 4 37.94 1.75 -7.93
N LEU A 5 38.19 2.98 -8.38
CA LEU A 5 37.34 3.67 -9.35
C LEU A 5 37.22 2.85 -10.64
N GLU A 6 38.33 2.36 -11.20
CA GLU A 6 38.30 1.54 -12.42
C GLU A 6 37.62 0.20 -12.20
N ARG A 7 37.79 -0.41 -11.02
CA ARG A 7 37.10 -1.64 -10.66
C ARG A 7 35.57 -1.46 -10.63
N ILE A 8 35.09 -0.35 -10.03
CA ILE A 8 33.67 -0.01 -9.99
C ILE A 8 33.14 0.20 -11.41
N VAL A 9 33.78 1.06 -12.20
CA VAL A 9 33.30 1.45 -13.54
C VAL A 9 33.34 0.27 -14.53
N SER A 10 34.27 -0.68 -14.34
CA SER A 10 34.37 -1.90 -15.17
C SER A 10 33.47 -3.05 -14.70
N SER A 11 32.77 -2.91 -13.58
CA SER A 11 31.91 -3.95 -13.05
C SER A 11 30.59 -4.04 -13.81
N PRO A 12 30.07 -5.25 -14.08
CA PRO A 12 28.73 -5.42 -14.65
C PRO A 12 27.61 -4.90 -13.73
N GLU A 13 27.89 -4.75 -12.45
CA GLU A 13 26.95 -4.24 -11.43
C GLU A 13 26.86 -2.70 -11.40
N PHE A 14 27.74 -2.02 -12.12
CA PHE A 14 27.75 -0.57 -12.25
C PHE A 14 27.55 -0.18 -13.72
N PRO A 15 26.73 0.84 -14.04
CA PRO A 15 26.54 1.29 -15.42
C PRO A 15 27.86 1.84 -15.99
N GLY A 16 28.68 0.98 -16.60
CA GLY A 16 30.03 1.28 -17.03
C GLY A 16 30.16 2.31 -18.16
N VAL A 17 29.05 2.52 -18.91
CA VAL A 17 28.99 3.52 -20.00
C VAL A 17 27.81 4.44 -19.70
N GLY A 18 28.06 5.75 -19.63
CA GLY A 18 27.05 6.76 -19.45
C GLY A 18 27.35 7.81 -18.39
N ARG A 19 26.35 8.64 -18.07
CA ARG A 19 26.46 9.80 -17.18
C ARG A 19 26.94 9.47 -15.78
N ALA A 20 26.51 8.33 -15.22
CA ALA A 20 26.92 7.93 -13.86
C ALA A 20 28.41 7.62 -13.75
N ALA A 21 28.99 6.93 -14.74
CA ALA A 21 30.43 6.63 -14.79
C ALA A 21 31.28 7.92 -15.00
N ALA A 22 30.87 8.79 -15.91
CA ALA A 22 31.51 10.08 -16.12
C ALA A 22 31.46 10.95 -14.86
N PHE A 23 30.33 10.97 -14.18
CA PHE A 23 30.15 11.71 -12.92
C PHE A 23 31.06 11.16 -11.82
N LEU A 24 31.12 9.85 -11.63
CA LEU A 24 31.98 9.23 -10.61
C LEU A 24 33.46 9.51 -10.90
N ARG A 25 33.88 9.36 -12.15
CA ARG A 25 35.26 9.69 -12.56
C ARG A 25 35.62 11.13 -12.24
N TYR A 26 34.77 12.07 -12.63
CA TYR A 26 35.00 13.50 -12.40
C TYR A 26 35.14 13.81 -10.90
N VAL A 27 34.19 13.40 -10.06
CA VAL A 27 34.27 13.77 -8.63
C VAL A 27 35.42 13.09 -7.89
N VAL A 28 35.77 11.85 -8.27
CA VAL A 28 36.89 11.13 -7.68
C VAL A 28 38.21 11.79 -8.11
N GLU A 29 38.41 12.08 -9.40
CA GLU A 29 39.67 12.69 -9.90
C GLU A 29 39.84 14.11 -9.37
N GLU A 30 38.81 14.95 -9.34
CA GLU A 30 38.90 16.30 -8.76
C GLU A 30 39.22 16.25 -7.26
N THR A 31 38.70 15.29 -6.53
CA THR A 31 39.02 15.12 -5.10
C THR A 31 40.45 14.64 -4.90
N LEU A 32 40.93 13.67 -5.69
CA LEU A 32 42.30 13.17 -5.62
C LEU A 32 43.33 14.21 -6.06
N ALA A 33 42.94 15.16 -6.91
CA ALA A 33 43.76 16.30 -7.32
C ALA A 33 43.73 17.45 -6.30
N GLY A 34 43.04 17.31 -5.15
CA GLY A 34 42.96 18.35 -4.12
C GLY A 34 41.99 19.48 -4.45
N ARG A 35 41.21 19.36 -5.51
CA ARG A 35 40.27 20.38 -5.99
C ARG A 35 38.82 20.13 -5.57
N GLY A 36 38.59 19.41 -4.48
CA GLY A 36 37.23 19.08 -3.99
C GLY A 36 36.30 20.29 -3.81
N GLY A 37 36.86 21.47 -3.51
CA GLY A 37 36.08 22.71 -3.40
C GLY A 37 35.45 23.21 -4.73
N ARG A 38 35.91 22.70 -5.88
CA ARG A 38 35.36 23.00 -7.22
C ARG A 38 34.16 22.08 -7.57
N ILE A 39 33.97 21.00 -6.84
CA ILE A 39 32.89 20.03 -7.09
C ILE A 39 31.57 20.64 -6.61
N LYS A 40 30.94 21.39 -7.48
CA LYS A 40 29.61 22.00 -7.25
C LYS A 40 28.64 21.58 -8.36
N GLY A 41 27.35 21.70 -8.12
CA GLY A 41 26.32 21.34 -9.10
C GLY A 41 26.57 22.00 -10.47
N TYR A 42 26.92 23.27 -10.49
CA TYR A 42 27.24 24.00 -11.71
C TYR A 42 28.45 23.41 -12.48
N SER A 43 29.55 23.16 -11.81
CA SER A 43 30.75 22.57 -12.46
C SER A 43 30.47 21.18 -13.03
N ILE A 44 29.68 20.36 -12.32
CA ILE A 44 29.28 19.03 -12.78
C ILE A 44 28.38 19.14 -14.01
N ALA A 45 27.45 20.08 -14.02
CA ALA A 45 26.54 20.28 -15.16
C ALA A 45 27.31 20.63 -16.45
N ILE A 46 28.27 21.53 -16.35
CA ILE A 46 29.11 21.98 -17.49
C ILE A 46 30.10 20.88 -17.90
N GLU A 47 30.94 20.43 -16.96
CA GLU A 47 32.12 19.60 -17.27
C GLU A 47 31.78 18.12 -17.50
N VAL A 48 30.70 17.62 -16.88
CA VAL A 48 30.30 16.21 -16.99
C VAL A 48 29.11 16.02 -17.93
N PHE A 49 28.13 16.93 -17.88
CA PHE A 49 26.89 16.76 -18.65
C PHE A 49 26.80 17.63 -19.90
N GLY A 50 27.86 18.46 -20.18
CA GLY A 50 27.93 19.27 -21.39
C GLY A 50 26.82 20.32 -21.50
N ARG A 51 26.36 20.85 -20.35
CA ARG A 51 25.36 21.93 -20.35
C ARG A 51 26.04 23.23 -20.76
N ASP A 52 25.30 24.12 -21.37
CA ASP A 52 25.77 25.44 -21.77
C ASP A 52 25.77 26.45 -20.59
N GLU A 53 26.23 27.65 -20.84
CA GLU A 53 26.34 28.72 -19.83
C GLU A 53 24.96 29.23 -19.33
N THR A 54 23.86 28.81 -19.97
CA THR A 54 22.48 29.15 -19.55
C THR A 54 21.95 28.26 -18.43
N PHE A 55 22.76 27.26 -18.00
CA PHE A 55 22.39 26.36 -16.90
C PHE A 55 22.15 27.14 -15.59
N THR A 56 20.97 26.97 -15.00
CA THR A 56 20.60 27.60 -13.72
C THR A 56 20.78 26.61 -12.55
N GLN A 57 21.03 27.13 -11.34
CA GLN A 57 21.19 26.30 -10.13
C GLN A 57 19.91 25.52 -9.76
N ASP A 58 18.76 25.90 -10.29
CA ASP A 58 17.47 25.27 -10.05
C ASP A 58 17.22 24.03 -10.91
N ASP A 59 18.03 23.79 -11.98
CA ASP A 59 17.92 22.59 -12.80
C ASP A 59 18.22 21.34 -11.95
N PRO A 60 17.29 20.41 -11.79
CA PRO A 60 17.43 19.25 -10.93
C PRO A 60 18.36 18.16 -11.49
N VAL A 61 18.89 18.30 -12.72
CA VAL A 61 19.63 17.24 -13.43
C VAL A 61 20.79 16.69 -12.61
N VAL A 62 21.61 17.55 -12.01
CA VAL A 62 22.78 17.11 -11.21
C VAL A 62 22.32 16.39 -9.94
N ARG A 63 21.25 16.86 -9.28
CA ARG A 63 20.68 16.18 -8.10
C ARG A 63 20.13 14.80 -8.43
N ILE A 64 19.45 14.68 -9.56
CA ILE A 64 18.87 13.40 -10.04
C ILE A 64 20.01 12.41 -10.36
N GLU A 65 21.03 12.85 -11.12
CA GLU A 65 22.16 11.99 -11.49
C GLU A 65 23.02 11.62 -10.27
N ALA A 66 23.20 12.51 -9.31
CA ALA A 66 23.83 12.17 -8.03
C ALA A 66 23.05 11.13 -7.22
N GLY A 67 21.72 11.19 -7.26
CA GLY A 67 20.85 10.18 -6.67
C GLY A 67 20.99 8.81 -7.35
N ARG A 68 21.11 8.80 -8.68
CA ARG A 68 21.37 7.58 -9.47
C ARG A 68 22.75 7.01 -9.17
N LEU A 69 23.76 7.86 -9.13
CA LEU A 69 25.13 7.46 -8.81
C LEU A 69 25.24 6.80 -7.44
N ARG A 70 24.62 7.38 -6.40
CA ARG A 70 24.61 6.79 -5.05
C ARG A 70 23.99 5.40 -5.03
N ARG A 71 22.84 5.22 -5.68
CA ARG A 71 22.18 3.90 -5.79
C ARG A 71 23.03 2.88 -6.55
N SER A 72 23.73 3.31 -7.60
CA SER A 72 24.65 2.43 -8.35
C SER A 72 25.87 2.02 -7.52
N LEU A 73 26.44 2.93 -6.72
CA LEU A 73 27.53 2.61 -5.78
C LEU A 73 27.06 1.67 -4.66
N GLU A 74 25.88 1.93 -4.09
CA GLU A 74 25.28 1.08 -3.07
C GLU A 74 25.05 -0.34 -3.61
N ARG A 75 24.47 -0.47 -4.80
CA ARG A 75 24.28 -1.75 -5.47
C ARG A 75 25.61 -2.48 -5.74
N TYR A 76 26.61 -1.76 -6.23
CA TYR A 76 27.93 -2.35 -6.47
C TYR A 76 28.52 -2.95 -5.20
N TYR A 77 28.52 -2.22 -4.08
CA TYR A 77 29.09 -2.71 -2.81
C TYR A 77 28.24 -3.80 -2.14
N LEU A 78 26.97 -3.92 -2.48
CA LEU A 78 26.12 -5.03 -2.02
C LEU A 78 26.40 -6.35 -2.74
N VAL A 79 26.79 -6.30 -4.03
CA VAL A 79 26.92 -7.48 -4.89
C VAL A 79 28.39 -7.76 -5.26
N GLY A 80 29.01 -6.91 -6.06
CA GLY A 80 30.35 -7.14 -6.64
C GLY A 80 31.50 -6.64 -5.79
N GLY A 81 31.30 -5.54 -5.06
CA GLY A 81 32.35 -4.83 -4.31
C GLY A 81 32.39 -5.09 -2.81
N ARG A 82 31.72 -6.16 -2.32
CA ARG A 82 31.56 -6.44 -0.88
C ARG A 82 32.89 -6.57 -0.12
N ASN A 83 33.88 -7.15 -0.79
CA ASN A 83 35.22 -7.41 -0.22
C ASN A 83 36.28 -6.43 -0.74
N ASP A 84 35.90 -5.35 -1.39
CA ASP A 84 36.84 -4.38 -1.90
C ASP A 84 37.58 -3.65 -0.77
N PRO A 85 38.87 -3.41 -0.90
CA PRO A 85 39.68 -2.81 0.17
C PRO A 85 39.34 -1.34 0.43
N VAL A 86 38.69 -0.68 -0.53
CA VAL A 86 38.32 0.74 -0.44
C VAL A 86 36.87 0.92 -0.84
N LYS A 87 36.09 1.56 0.01
CA LYS A 87 34.75 2.01 -0.30
C LYS A 87 34.76 3.49 -0.70
N ILE A 88 34.19 3.79 -1.88
CA ILE A 88 33.92 5.14 -2.38
C ILE A 88 32.46 5.45 -2.15
N ASP A 89 32.15 6.52 -1.44
CA ASP A 89 30.78 6.99 -1.20
C ASP A 89 30.62 8.46 -1.56
N VAL A 90 29.45 8.85 -2.04
CA VAL A 90 29.08 10.25 -2.33
C VAL A 90 27.97 10.65 -1.36
N PRO A 91 28.26 11.43 -0.30
CA PRO A 91 27.32 11.70 0.78
C PRO A 91 26.08 12.47 0.32
N LYS A 92 24.94 12.27 1.03
CA LYS A 92 23.74 13.07 0.81
C LYS A 92 24.01 14.53 1.20
N GLY A 93 23.55 15.45 0.36
CA GLY A 93 23.77 16.90 0.57
C GLY A 93 25.05 17.47 -0.05
N GLY A 94 25.95 16.61 -0.59
CA GLY A 94 27.18 17.03 -1.26
C GLY A 94 27.51 16.18 -2.49
N TYR A 95 28.54 16.56 -3.23
CA TYR A 95 29.05 15.83 -4.41
C TYR A 95 30.50 15.39 -4.26
N VAL A 96 31.19 15.83 -3.21
CA VAL A 96 32.56 15.43 -2.91
C VAL A 96 32.55 14.02 -2.34
N PRO A 97 33.22 13.04 -2.98
CA PRO A 97 33.27 11.67 -2.50
C PRO A 97 34.10 11.53 -1.22
N SER A 98 33.67 10.61 -0.37
CA SER A 98 34.45 10.13 0.78
C SER A 98 35.02 8.75 0.49
N PHE A 99 36.16 8.45 1.12
CA PHE A 99 36.87 7.19 0.96
C PHE A 99 37.08 6.54 2.32
N SER A 100 36.65 5.28 2.47
CA SER A 100 36.86 4.50 3.69
C SER A 100 37.55 3.17 3.37
N TRP A 101 38.45 2.72 4.27
CA TRP A 101 39.06 1.40 4.17
C TRP A 101 38.12 0.36 4.74
N ASN A 102 37.94 -0.73 4.01
CA ASN A 102 37.16 -1.86 4.47
C ASN A 102 38.08 -2.75 5.34
N THR A 103 38.11 -2.50 6.65
CA THR A 103 38.84 -3.35 7.60
C THR A 103 37.98 -4.57 7.88
N VAL A 104 38.23 -5.67 7.16
CA VAL A 104 37.74 -7.00 7.53
C VAL A 104 38.49 -7.42 8.79
N PRO A 105 37.85 -7.80 9.90
CA PRO A 105 38.54 -8.45 11.00
C PRO A 105 39.17 -9.75 10.51
N ALA A 106 40.48 -9.92 10.71
CA ALA A 106 41.16 -11.16 10.39
C ALA A 106 40.60 -12.28 11.29
N GLU A 107 39.81 -13.17 10.75
CA GLU A 107 39.51 -14.43 11.38
C GLU A 107 40.78 -15.25 11.53
N HIS A 108 41.07 -15.68 12.74
CA HIS A 108 42.20 -16.56 13.07
C HIS A 108 42.13 -17.84 12.26
N ILE A 109 43.09 -18.02 11.35
CA ILE A 109 43.39 -19.33 10.74
C ILE A 109 44.24 -20.08 11.74
N GLU A 110 43.65 -21.03 12.45
CA GLU A 110 44.39 -22.05 13.18
C GLU A 110 45.19 -22.92 12.21
N THR A 111 46.48 -22.83 12.28
CA THR A 111 47.43 -23.69 11.53
C THR A 111 47.44 -25.09 12.16
N VAL A 112 46.89 -26.04 11.43
CA VAL A 112 47.07 -27.48 11.75
C VAL A 112 48.43 -27.93 11.23
N PRO A 113 49.29 -28.62 12.07
CA PRO A 113 50.64 -29.03 11.64
C PRO A 113 50.57 -30.18 10.66
N ALA A 114 51.41 -30.10 9.63
CA ALA A 114 51.57 -31.13 8.59
C ALA A 114 52.15 -32.46 9.14
N PRO A 115 51.68 -33.61 8.70
CA PRO A 115 52.26 -34.89 9.04
C PRO A 115 53.53 -35.16 8.23
N THR A 116 54.58 -35.61 8.89
CA THR A 116 55.87 -36.02 8.38
C THR A 116 55.81 -37.20 7.38
N SER A 117 56.50 -37.04 6.27
CA SER A 117 56.65 -38.02 5.22
C SER A 117 57.70 -39.09 5.54
N THR A 118 57.38 -40.36 5.39
CA THR A 118 58.30 -41.48 5.25
C THR A 118 58.30 -41.94 3.80
N PRO A 119 59.50 -42.30 3.21
CA PRO A 119 59.58 -42.67 1.81
C PRO A 119 59.27 -44.14 1.58
N ARG A 120 58.47 -44.40 0.53
CA ARG A 120 58.31 -45.77 0.02
C ARG A 120 58.44 -45.81 -1.50
N SER A 121 59.33 -46.72 -1.85
CA SER A 121 59.82 -47.30 -3.12
C SER A 121 58.95 -47.19 -4.39
N SER A 122 59.65 -46.97 -5.49
CA SER A 122 59.28 -46.81 -6.88
C SER A 122 58.72 -48.06 -7.53
N GLU A 123 57.50 -47.97 -8.09
CA GLU A 123 57.00 -48.82 -9.16
C GLU A 123 56.69 -47.99 -10.42
N PRO A 124 56.78 -48.51 -11.65
CA PRO A 124 56.88 -47.67 -12.86
C PRO A 124 55.54 -47.01 -13.22
N TRP A 125 55.57 -45.72 -13.25
CA TRP A 125 54.49 -44.76 -13.37
C TRP A 125 53.65 -44.76 -14.66
N TRP A 126 54.03 -45.44 -15.70
CA TRP A 126 53.31 -45.47 -16.99
C TRP A 126 52.10 -46.37 -17.02
N ARG A 127 51.97 -47.40 -16.15
CA ARG A 127 50.77 -48.26 -16.03
C ARG A 127 49.64 -47.57 -15.27
N ALA A 128 49.99 -46.77 -14.30
CA ALA A 128 49.01 -46.03 -13.52
C ALA A 128 48.36 -44.86 -14.33
N ARG A 129 49.11 -44.28 -15.28
CA ARG A 129 48.57 -43.18 -16.12
C ARG A 129 47.42 -43.60 -17.04
N ARG A 130 47.42 -44.84 -17.55
CA ARG A 130 46.31 -45.31 -18.42
C ARG A 130 45.04 -45.62 -17.65
N ALA A 131 45.14 -46.13 -16.44
CA ALA A 131 43.98 -46.34 -15.58
C ALA A 131 43.38 -45.04 -15.05
N VAL A 132 44.21 -44.08 -14.67
CA VAL A 132 43.73 -42.76 -14.21
C VAL A 132 43.06 -41.94 -15.34
N LEU A 133 43.61 -41.98 -16.57
CA LEU A 133 42.98 -41.33 -17.72
C LEU A 133 41.64 -41.98 -18.12
N ALA A 134 41.48 -43.26 -17.99
CA ALA A 134 40.22 -43.96 -18.25
C ALA A 134 39.17 -43.63 -17.16
N CYS A 135 39.57 -43.54 -15.87
CA CYS A 135 38.68 -43.15 -14.79
C CYS A 135 38.29 -41.67 -14.83
N VAL A 136 39.22 -40.78 -15.20
CA VAL A 136 38.91 -39.35 -15.37
C VAL A 136 38.00 -39.14 -16.58
N GLY A 137 38.23 -39.85 -17.70
CA GLY A 137 37.34 -39.79 -18.86
C GLY A 137 35.91 -40.27 -18.55
N ALA A 138 35.79 -41.39 -17.81
CA ALA A 138 34.49 -41.93 -17.39
C ALA A 138 33.79 -41.00 -16.36
N ALA A 139 34.56 -40.40 -15.44
CA ALA A 139 34.02 -39.44 -14.48
C ALA A 139 33.55 -38.13 -15.14
N LEU A 140 34.30 -37.63 -16.14
CA LEU A 140 33.89 -36.45 -16.93
C LEU A 140 32.68 -36.75 -17.82
N ALA A 141 32.58 -37.94 -18.43
CA ALA A 141 31.41 -38.33 -19.21
C ALA A 141 30.16 -38.52 -18.31
N ALA A 142 30.32 -39.13 -17.13
CA ALA A 142 29.23 -39.28 -16.16
C ALA A 142 28.81 -37.93 -15.58
N SER A 143 29.76 -37.04 -15.27
CA SER A 143 29.46 -35.66 -14.82
C SER A 143 28.78 -34.84 -15.90
N GLY A 144 29.19 -34.97 -17.16
CA GLY A 144 28.54 -34.32 -18.31
C GLY A 144 27.13 -34.86 -18.56
N TYR A 145 26.89 -36.17 -18.42
CA TYR A 145 25.56 -36.76 -18.56
C TYR A 145 24.63 -36.39 -17.42
N LEU A 146 25.12 -36.33 -16.17
CA LEU A 146 24.37 -35.85 -14.99
C LEU A 146 24.10 -34.35 -15.07
N ALA A 147 25.06 -33.54 -15.56
CA ALA A 147 24.87 -32.12 -15.77
C ALA A 147 23.86 -31.83 -16.90
N ALA A 148 23.92 -32.59 -18.02
CA ALA A 148 22.95 -32.45 -19.10
C ALA A 148 21.53 -32.91 -18.69
N GLY A 149 21.42 -33.95 -17.86
CA GLY A 149 20.16 -34.42 -17.30
C GLY A 149 19.57 -33.41 -16.29
N SER A 150 20.44 -32.72 -15.51
CA SER A 150 20.04 -31.67 -14.57
C SER A 150 19.63 -30.36 -15.27
N LEU A 151 20.23 -30.04 -16.42
CA LEU A 151 19.86 -28.88 -17.23
C LEU A 151 18.54 -29.06 -17.97
N ALA A 152 18.13 -30.30 -18.24
CA ALA A 152 16.86 -30.60 -18.93
C ALA A 152 15.64 -30.62 -17.99
N THR A 153 15.85 -30.68 -16.69
CA THR A 153 14.79 -30.74 -15.65
C THR A 153 14.70 -29.54 -14.72
N TYR A 154 15.61 -28.57 -14.85
CA TYR A 154 15.46 -27.30 -14.16
C TYR A 154 14.64 -26.35 -15.05
N PRO A 155 13.42 -25.96 -14.65
CA PRO A 155 12.85 -24.75 -15.20
C PRO A 155 13.85 -23.60 -14.96
N PRO A 156 13.95 -22.62 -15.87
CA PRO A 156 14.86 -21.49 -15.68
C PRO A 156 14.65 -20.94 -14.27
N PRO A 157 15.71 -20.54 -13.57
CA PRO A 157 15.57 -19.99 -12.23
C PRO A 157 14.57 -18.83 -12.33
N ARG A 158 13.39 -19.02 -11.73
CA ARG A 158 12.45 -17.94 -11.52
C ARG A 158 13.28 -16.82 -10.88
N SER A 159 13.24 -15.65 -11.48
CA SER A 159 13.91 -14.46 -10.97
C SER A 159 13.72 -14.43 -9.46
N ALA A 160 14.83 -14.47 -8.72
CA ALA A 160 14.84 -14.43 -7.25
C ALA A 160 13.90 -13.31 -6.83
N GLY A 161 12.84 -13.69 -6.12
CA GLY A 161 11.72 -12.82 -5.79
C GLY A 161 12.24 -11.45 -5.37
N GLY A 162 11.79 -10.41 -6.07
CA GLY A 162 12.19 -9.05 -5.79
C GLY A 162 11.96 -8.74 -4.32
N MET A 163 12.74 -7.81 -3.76
CA MET A 163 12.65 -7.35 -2.37
C MET A 163 11.27 -6.77 -2.01
N PHE A 164 10.33 -6.73 -2.97
CA PHE A 164 8.96 -6.26 -2.85
C PHE A 164 8.00 -7.29 -3.47
N PRO A 165 6.81 -7.45 -2.88
CA PRO A 165 5.78 -8.35 -3.41
C PRO A 165 5.31 -7.90 -4.79
N ASP A 166 4.97 -8.83 -5.65
CA ASP A 166 4.34 -8.56 -6.93
C ASP A 166 2.94 -7.96 -6.70
N ARG A 167 2.80 -6.71 -7.12
CA ARG A 167 1.55 -5.97 -7.14
C ARG A 167 1.08 -5.84 -8.59
N PRO A 168 -0.23 -5.76 -8.86
CA PRO A 168 -0.72 -5.54 -10.21
C PRO A 168 -0.09 -4.27 -10.80
N THR A 169 0.42 -4.40 -11.99
CA THR A 169 1.13 -3.34 -12.69
C THR A 169 0.19 -2.66 -13.69
N LEU A 170 0.15 -1.34 -13.66
CA LEU A 170 -0.69 -0.50 -14.51
C LEU A 170 0.16 0.47 -15.33
N VAL A 171 -0.07 0.49 -16.64
CA VAL A 171 0.43 1.51 -17.54
C VAL A 171 -0.72 2.43 -17.95
N VAL A 172 -0.48 3.73 -17.96
CA VAL A 172 -1.41 4.73 -18.49
C VAL A 172 -0.88 5.15 -19.86
N ALA A 173 -1.60 4.85 -20.93
CA ALA A 173 -1.29 5.39 -22.26
C ALA A 173 -1.68 6.89 -22.35
N PRO A 174 -1.00 7.70 -23.18
CA PRO A 174 -1.47 9.04 -23.47
C PRO A 174 -2.89 8.98 -24.01
N PHE A 175 -3.81 9.79 -23.47
CA PHE A 175 -5.18 9.84 -23.96
C PHE A 175 -5.22 10.45 -25.38
N ALA A 176 -5.97 9.83 -26.27
CA ALA A 176 -6.10 10.27 -27.66
C ALA A 176 -6.98 11.52 -27.79
N ASN A 177 -6.62 12.42 -28.68
CA ASN A 177 -7.55 13.45 -29.14
C ASN A 177 -8.47 12.86 -30.22
N LEU A 178 -9.75 12.66 -29.90
CA LEU A 178 -10.77 12.09 -30.78
C LEU A 178 -11.63 13.18 -31.47
N GLY A 179 -11.28 14.46 -31.30
CA GLY A 179 -11.95 15.61 -31.86
C GLY A 179 -11.09 16.37 -32.86
N ASP A 180 -11.70 17.27 -33.63
CA ASP A 180 -11.04 18.06 -34.68
C ASP A 180 -10.34 19.33 -34.16
N ARG A 181 -10.48 19.65 -32.85
CA ARG A 181 -9.94 20.87 -32.26
C ARG A 181 -8.55 20.65 -31.67
N SER A 182 -7.59 21.52 -32.02
CA SER A 182 -6.25 21.54 -31.42
C SER A 182 -6.28 21.78 -29.91
N GLU A 183 -7.28 22.49 -29.41
CA GLU A 183 -7.51 22.74 -27.98
C GLU A 183 -7.75 21.45 -27.20
N ALA A 184 -8.37 20.42 -27.82
CA ALA A 184 -8.58 19.12 -27.21
C ALA A 184 -7.26 18.41 -26.83
N GLN A 185 -6.15 18.78 -27.44
CA GLN A 185 -4.83 18.23 -27.07
C GLN A 185 -4.37 18.65 -25.67
N LEU A 186 -4.68 19.86 -25.24
CA LEU A 186 -4.41 20.31 -23.86
C LEU A 186 -5.21 19.49 -22.85
N TYR A 187 -6.47 19.12 -23.21
CA TYR A 187 -7.29 18.27 -22.35
C TYR A 187 -6.72 16.86 -22.20
N THR A 188 -6.20 16.26 -23.28
CA THR A 188 -5.64 14.90 -23.23
C THR A 188 -4.35 14.84 -22.41
N ILE A 189 -3.45 15.82 -22.59
CA ILE A 189 -2.18 15.90 -21.86
C ILE A 189 -2.46 16.11 -20.36
N GLY A 190 -3.31 17.09 -20.01
CA GLY A 190 -3.63 17.39 -18.62
C GLY A 190 -4.30 16.23 -17.90
N LEU A 191 -5.27 15.56 -18.55
CA LEU A 191 -5.93 14.39 -17.97
C LEU A 191 -4.95 13.23 -17.73
N THR A 192 -4.04 12.97 -18.66
CA THR A 192 -3.01 11.92 -18.48
C THR A 192 -2.10 12.23 -17.29
N GLU A 193 -1.69 13.50 -17.12
CA GLU A 193 -0.87 13.93 -15.99
C GLU A 193 -1.64 13.83 -14.65
N GLU A 194 -2.92 14.20 -14.63
CA GLU A 194 -3.77 14.05 -13.44
C GLU A 194 -3.95 12.58 -13.05
N LEU A 195 -4.14 11.67 -14.00
CA LEU A 195 -4.20 10.23 -13.76
C LEU A 195 -2.88 9.69 -13.21
N LEU A 196 -1.73 10.11 -13.76
CA LEU A 196 -0.40 9.76 -13.28
C LEU A 196 -0.08 10.38 -11.91
N THR A 197 -0.85 11.35 -11.45
CA THR A 197 -0.78 11.92 -10.11
C THR A 197 -1.69 11.19 -9.12
N ALA A 198 -2.92 10.83 -9.55
CA ALA A 198 -3.93 10.23 -8.69
C ALA A 198 -3.68 8.73 -8.41
N LEU A 199 -3.37 7.95 -9.45
CA LEU A 199 -3.22 6.49 -9.37
C LEU A 199 -2.09 6.01 -8.45
N PRO A 200 -0.87 6.60 -8.41
CA PRO A 200 0.22 6.13 -7.53
C PRO A 200 -0.03 6.35 -6.03
N ARG A 201 -1.12 7.03 -5.66
CA ARG A 201 -1.54 7.19 -4.26
C ARG A 201 -2.10 5.89 -3.69
N PHE A 202 -2.60 5.00 -4.55
CA PHE A 202 -3.00 3.64 -4.19
C PHE A 202 -1.77 2.73 -4.16
N LYS A 203 -1.34 2.31 -2.97
CA LYS A 203 -0.09 1.57 -2.77
C LYS A 203 -0.22 0.07 -3.03
N GLU A 204 -1.43 -0.40 -3.22
CA GLU A 204 -1.78 -1.76 -3.61
C GLU A 204 -1.43 -2.08 -5.07
N ILE A 205 -1.29 -1.05 -5.92
CA ILE A 205 -0.91 -1.18 -7.33
C ILE A 205 0.47 -0.57 -7.60
N LYS A 206 1.08 -0.94 -8.72
CA LYS A 206 2.32 -0.37 -9.24
C LYS A 206 2.02 0.34 -10.55
N VAL A 207 2.12 1.66 -10.55
CA VAL A 207 1.90 2.47 -11.75
C VAL A 207 3.24 2.80 -12.40
N PHE A 208 3.34 2.59 -13.72
CA PHE A 208 4.51 3.01 -14.49
C PHE A 208 4.61 4.54 -14.55
N GLY A 209 5.83 5.04 -14.52
CA GLY A 209 6.08 6.48 -14.45
C GLY A 209 5.77 7.22 -15.76
N ARG A 210 5.72 8.54 -15.64
CA ARG A 210 5.41 9.51 -16.71
C ARG A 210 6.22 9.31 -17.99
N GLU A 211 7.52 9.03 -17.88
CA GLU A 211 8.38 8.86 -19.05
C GLU A 211 8.01 7.60 -19.85
N THR A 212 7.61 6.51 -19.18
CA THR A 212 7.09 5.32 -19.83
C THR A 212 5.76 5.62 -20.53
N SER A 213 4.84 6.31 -19.84
CA SER A 213 3.56 6.73 -20.41
C SER A 213 3.78 7.56 -21.70
N LYS A 214 4.65 8.58 -21.65
CA LYS A 214 4.91 9.47 -22.80
C LYS A 214 5.61 8.79 -23.98
N SER A 215 6.34 7.69 -23.73
CA SER A 215 7.01 6.93 -24.80
C SER A 215 6.05 6.07 -25.62
N LEU A 216 4.81 5.89 -25.16
CA LEU A 216 3.80 5.08 -25.80
C LEU A 216 2.93 5.93 -26.75
N PRO A 217 2.50 5.38 -27.89
CA PRO A 217 1.45 5.99 -28.68
C PRO A 217 0.09 5.87 -27.96
N SER A 218 -0.83 6.77 -28.26
CA SER A 218 -2.18 6.76 -27.67
C SER A 218 -3.06 5.57 -28.08
N ASP A 219 -2.68 4.87 -29.15
CA ASP A 219 -3.30 3.67 -29.71
C ASP A 219 -2.46 2.41 -29.48
N VAL A 220 -1.61 2.41 -28.44
CA VAL A 220 -0.73 1.28 -28.11
C VAL A 220 -1.53 -0.01 -27.91
N ASP A 221 -1.05 -1.10 -28.50
CA ASP A 221 -1.61 -2.44 -28.33
C ASP A 221 -1.28 -2.98 -26.92
N ALA A 222 -2.27 -3.58 -26.27
CA ALA A 222 -2.12 -4.13 -24.94
C ALA A 222 -1.12 -5.31 -24.90
N SER A 223 -1.02 -6.13 -25.96
CA SER A 223 -0.02 -7.17 -26.09
C SER A 223 1.40 -6.61 -26.10
N ARG A 224 1.63 -5.50 -26.77
CA ARG A 224 2.92 -4.81 -26.75
C ARG A 224 3.29 -4.31 -25.35
N VAL A 225 2.33 -3.75 -24.62
CA VAL A 225 2.52 -3.29 -23.23
C VAL A 225 2.91 -4.46 -22.30
N ARG A 226 2.29 -5.64 -22.49
CA ARG A 226 2.66 -6.85 -21.77
C ARG A 226 4.08 -7.29 -22.10
N ASP A 227 4.40 -7.42 -23.39
CA ASP A 227 5.65 -8.04 -23.86
C ASP A 227 6.88 -7.16 -23.60
N GLU A 228 6.75 -5.82 -23.75
CA GLU A 228 7.84 -4.87 -23.56
C GLU A 228 7.99 -4.39 -22.10
N LEU A 229 6.87 -4.23 -21.36
CA LEU A 229 6.86 -3.63 -20.03
C LEU A 229 6.49 -4.61 -18.91
N GLY A 230 5.93 -5.77 -19.24
CA GLY A 230 5.42 -6.72 -18.26
C GLY A 230 4.27 -6.15 -17.42
N ALA A 231 3.53 -5.18 -17.95
CA ALA A 231 2.40 -4.61 -17.24
C ALA A 231 1.16 -5.46 -17.46
N ARG A 232 0.41 -5.74 -16.38
CA ARG A 232 -0.82 -6.53 -16.44
C ARG A 232 -2.01 -5.72 -16.93
N TYR A 233 -2.06 -4.43 -16.63
CA TYR A 233 -3.18 -3.57 -17.01
C TYR A 233 -2.71 -2.39 -17.85
N LEU A 234 -3.54 -2.03 -18.83
CA LEU A 234 -3.39 -0.83 -19.65
C LEU A 234 -4.63 0.06 -19.47
N LEU A 235 -4.44 1.27 -18.96
CA LEU A 235 -5.44 2.32 -18.98
C LEU A 235 -5.23 3.17 -20.24
N ALA A 236 -6.20 3.14 -21.14
CA ALA A 236 -6.22 3.89 -22.38
C ALA A 236 -7.54 4.67 -22.52
N GLY A 237 -7.57 5.67 -23.37
CA GLY A 237 -8.78 6.44 -23.57
C GLY A 237 -8.63 7.57 -24.55
N GLY A 238 -9.66 8.40 -24.64
CA GLY A 238 -9.65 9.55 -25.53
C GLY A 238 -10.60 10.65 -25.09
N VAL A 239 -10.35 11.82 -25.61
CA VAL A 239 -11.12 13.03 -25.32
C VAL A 239 -11.71 13.57 -26.62
N ARG A 240 -13.01 13.85 -26.64
CA ARG A 240 -13.72 14.51 -27.73
C ARG A 240 -14.35 15.79 -27.22
N ALA A 241 -13.94 16.91 -27.78
CA ALA A 241 -14.57 18.22 -27.55
C ALA A 241 -15.47 18.58 -28.75
N SER A 242 -16.70 18.99 -28.47
CA SER A 242 -17.66 19.45 -29.50
C SER A 242 -18.54 20.56 -28.92
N GLY A 243 -18.38 21.79 -29.39
CA GLY A 243 -19.01 22.96 -28.78
C GLY A 243 -18.52 23.14 -27.34
N ASP A 244 -19.46 23.32 -26.42
CA ASP A 244 -19.20 23.44 -25.00
C ASP A 244 -19.22 22.08 -24.28
N ARG A 245 -19.28 20.96 -25.00
CA ARG A 245 -19.28 19.62 -24.42
C ARG A 245 -17.93 18.96 -24.55
N LEU A 246 -17.48 18.35 -23.45
CA LEU A 246 -16.30 17.50 -23.39
C LEU A 246 -16.72 16.08 -22.98
N ARG A 247 -16.44 15.11 -23.83
CA ARG A 247 -16.56 13.69 -23.48
C ARG A 247 -15.20 13.07 -23.33
N VAL A 248 -14.96 12.44 -22.18
CA VAL A 248 -13.79 11.62 -21.92
C VAL A 248 -14.23 10.17 -21.86
N THR A 249 -13.63 9.32 -22.69
CA THR A 249 -13.80 7.86 -22.62
C THR A 249 -12.55 7.26 -22.00
N ALA A 250 -12.68 6.47 -20.95
CA ALA A 250 -11.58 5.72 -20.34
C ALA A 250 -11.88 4.22 -20.41
N ARG A 251 -10.85 3.40 -20.66
CA ARG A 251 -10.93 1.94 -20.75
C ARG A 251 -9.75 1.32 -20.02
N LEU A 252 -10.03 0.27 -19.24
CA LEU A 252 -9.02 -0.57 -18.64
C LEU A 252 -9.00 -1.91 -19.37
N LEU A 253 -7.83 -2.31 -19.84
CA LEU A 253 -7.61 -3.58 -20.54
C LEU A 253 -6.74 -4.48 -19.66
N ASP A 254 -7.09 -5.77 -19.57
CA ASP A 254 -6.16 -6.81 -19.13
C ASP A 254 -5.26 -7.19 -20.31
N THR A 255 -3.96 -7.06 -20.14
CA THR A 255 -2.99 -7.31 -21.22
C THR A 255 -2.72 -8.81 -21.43
N SER A 256 -3.23 -9.69 -20.58
CA SER A 256 -3.05 -11.14 -20.70
C SER A 256 -3.86 -11.73 -21.88
N ASP A 257 -5.03 -11.17 -22.14
CA ASP A 257 -5.99 -11.61 -23.16
C ASP A 257 -6.51 -10.48 -24.06
N ASN A 258 -6.11 -9.24 -23.79
CA ASN A 258 -6.56 -8.02 -24.45
C ASN A 258 -8.05 -7.69 -24.21
N GLU A 259 -8.64 -8.24 -23.16
CA GLU A 259 -10.03 -7.95 -22.79
C GLU A 259 -10.17 -6.55 -22.18
N ILE A 260 -11.24 -5.83 -22.57
CA ILE A 260 -11.63 -4.59 -21.91
C ILE A 260 -12.42 -4.97 -20.66
N VAL A 261 -11.75 -4.94 -19.50
CA VAL A 261 -12.36 -5.28 -18.21
C VAL A 261 -13.22 -4.16 -17.64
N TRP A 262 -13.05 -2.94 -18.17
CA TRP A 262 -13.88 -1.80 -17.79
C TRP A 262 -13.82 -0.68 -18.82
N SER A 263 -14.96 0.02 -19.02
CA SER A 263 -15.07 1.20 -19.87
C SER A 263 -16.11 2.17 -19.30
N GLN A 264 -15.81 3.48 -19.32
CA GLN A 264 -16.70 4.52 -18.82
C GLN A 264 -16.54 5.81 -19.63
N ASP A 265 -17.69 6.46 -19.91
CA ASP A 265 -17.75 7.80 -20.48
C ASP A 265 -18.03 8.84 -19.38
N TYR A 266 -17.37 9.99 -19.48
CA TYR A 266 -17.56 11.15 -18.60
C TYR A 266 -17.90 12.36 -19.46
N ASP A 267 -19.15 12.84 -19.34
CA ASP A 267 -19.62 14.02 -20.03
C ASP A 267 -19.52 15.25 -19.11
N ASN A 268 -18.92 16.31 -19.61
CA ASN A 268 -18.72 17.57 -18.90
C ASN A 268 -19.08 18.76 -19.78
N ASP A 269 -19.48 19.86 -19.15
CA ASP A 269 -19.78 21.13 -19.79
C ASP A 269 -18.59 22.09 -19.61
N LEU A 270 -18.00 22.53 -20.74
CA LEU A 270 -16.87 23.47 -20.75
C LEU A 270 -17.33 24.93 -20.55
N GLY A 271 -18.59 25.24 -20.81
CA GLY A 271 -19.13 26.58 -20.67
C GLY A 271 -19.31 27.04 -19.23
N SER A 272 -19.40 26.11 -18.28
CA SER A 272 -19.66 26.36 -16.86
C SER A 272 -18.50 25.97 -15.94
N GLY A 273 -17.42 25.32 -16.44
CA GLY A 273 -16.41 24.69 -15.61
C GLY A 273 -14.99 25.16 -15.85
N ASP A 274 -14.21 25.22 -14.77
CA ASP A 274 -12.76 25.29 -14.84
C ASP A 274 -12.21 23.98 -15.42
N LEU A 275 -11.41 24.08 -16.47
CA LEU A 275 -10.75 22.96 -17.12
C LEU A 275 -9.99 22.05 -16.14
N PHE A 276 -9.23 22.66 -15.24
CA PHE A 276 -8.45 21.90 -14.26
C PHE A 276 -9.35 21.14 -13.28
N ALA A 277 -10.47 21.74 -12.90
CA ALA A 277 -11.46 21.07 -12.05
C ALA A 277 -12.07 19.85 -12.75
N ILE A 278 -12.38 19.95 -14.04
CA ILE A 278 -12.89 18.83 -14.85
C ILE A 278 -11.85 17.71 -14.96
N GLN A 279 -10.60 18.04 -15.28
CA GLN A 279 -9.50 17.05 -15.37
C GLN A 279 -9.28 16.33 -14.05
N THR A 280 -9.22 17.07 -12.95
CA THR A 280 -9.05 16.52 -11.60
C THR A 280 -10.24 15.63 -11.20
N ASP A 281 -11.49 16.04 -11.49
CA ASP A 281 -12.69 15.25 -11.18
C ASP A 281 -12.73 13.95 -11.96
N VAL A 282 -12.49 13.99 -13.28
CA VAL A 282 -12.44 12.78 -14.12
C VAL A 282 -11.31 11.85 -13.67
N ALA A 283 -10.10 12.38 -13.47
CA ALA A 283 -8.97 11.56 -13.01
C ALA A 283 -9.25 10.92 -11.65
N ARG A 284 -9.86 11.65 -10.72
CA ARG A 284 -10.29 11.13 -9.42
C ARG A 284 -11.29 9.99 -9.57
N ARG A 285 -12.34 10.16 -10.38
CA ARG A 285 -13.36 9.11 -10.62
C ARG A 285 -12.74 7.87 -11.26
N VAL A 286 -11.91 8.02 -12.28
CA VAL A 286 -11.21 6.90 -12.91
C VAL A 286 -10.33 6.18 -11.90
N ALA A 287 -9.45 6.90 -11.19
CA ALA A 287 -8.52 6.31 -10.22
C ALA A 287 -9.27 5.58 -9.09
N THR A 288 -10.34 6.19 -8.55
CA THR A 288 -11.19 5.57 -7.53
C THR A 288 -11.85 4.29 -8.07
N THR A 289 -12.41 4.32 -9.28
CA THR A 289 -13.10 3.15 -9.82
C THR A 289 -12.17 1.97 -10.08
N ILE A 290 -10.96 2.21 -10.61
CA ILE A 290 -10.11 1.10 -11.05
C ILE A 290 -9.09 0.66 -10.00
N ALA A 291 -8.55 1.56 -9.16
CA ALA A 291 -7.37 1.32 -8.34
C ALA A 291 -7.64 1.17 -6.84
N GLN A 292 -8.86 1.49 -6.38
CA GLN A 292 -9.21 1.29 -4.98
C GLN A 292 -9.30 -0.19 -4.60
N PRO A 293 -9.28 -0.53 -3.30
CA PRO A 293 -9.29 -1.92 -2.82
C PRO A 293 -10.43 -2.79 -3.32
N TYR A 294 -11.60 -2.20 -3.59
CA TYR A 294 -12.78 -2.86 -4.16
C TYR A 294 -13.01 -2.47 -5.63
N GLY A 295 -12.02 -1.83 -6.26
CA GLY A 295 -12.08 -1.37 -7.64
C GLY A 295 -11.98 -2.50 -8.64
N VAL A 296 -12.12 -2.13 -9.93
CA VAL A 296 -12.16 -3.10 -11.03
C VAL A 296 -10.94 -4.02 -11.05
N MET A 297 -9.72 -3.50 -10.86
CA MET A 297 -8.51 -4.32 -10.86
C MET A 297 -8.54 -5.39 -9.77
N ALA A 298 -8.93 -5.01 -8.55
CA ALA A 298 -9.02 -5.96 -7.43
C ALA A 298 -10.12 -7.02 -7.66
N GLN A 299 -11.25 -6.66 -8.26
CA GLN A 299 -12.33 -7.60 -8.59
C GLN A 299 -11.89 -8.61 -9.67
N VAL A 300 -11.23 -8.16 -10.73
CA VAL A 300 -10.69 -9.03 -11.79
C VAL A 300 -9.65 -9.99 -11.21
N ASP A 301 -8.72 -9.49 -10.39
CA ASP A 301 -7.69 -10.32 -9.78
C ASP A 301 -8.25 -11.30 -8.74
N ALA A 302 -9.31 -10.95 -8.02
CA ALA A 302 -9.98 -11.85 -7.09
C ALA A 302 -10.73 -12.99 -7.82
N ALA A 303 -11.30 -12.70 -8.99
CA ALA A 303 -11.97 -13.70 -9.82
C ALA A 303 -10.98 -14.65 -10.52
N ASN A 304 -9.80 -14.16 -10.88
CA ASN A 304 -8.74 -14.90 -11.57
C ASN A 304 -7.39 -14.65 -10.88
N PRO A 305 -7.14 -15.25 -9.70
CA PRO A 305 -5.90 -15.03 -8.97
C PRO A 305 -4.70 -15.47 -9.83
N PRO A 306 -3.62 -14.67 -9.86
CA PRO A 306 -2.44 -15.01 -10.63
C PRO A 306 -1.88 -16.39 -10.22
N PRO A 307 -1.50 -17.25 -11.17
CA PRO A 307 -1.18 -18.66 -10.93
C PRO A 307 0.13 -18.89 -10.16
N ASP A 308 0.98 -17.90 -10.04
CA ASP A 308 2.32 -18.05 -9.50
C ASP A 308 2.48 -17.36 -8.15
N ASP A 309 2.72 -18.16 -7.11
CA ASP A 309 3.02 -17.80 -5.72
C ASP A 309 2.02 -16.79 -5.14
N PRO A 310 1.08 -17.24 -4.31
CA PRO A 310 0.11 -16.39 -3.63
C PRO A 310 0.84 -15.47 -2.63
N GLY A 311 1.63 -14.56 -3.18
CA GLY A 311 2.41 -13.61 -2.43
C GLY A 311 1.52 -12.67 -1.64
N THR A 312 2.09 -11.65 -1.12
CA THR A 312 1.48 -10.60 -0.31
C THR A 312 0.21 -9.99 -0.94
N TYR A 313 0.08 -10.04 -2.28
CA TYR A 313 -1.08 -9.51 -2.97
C TYR A 313 -2.34 -10.37 -2.78
N GLU A 314 -2.22 -11.70 -2.77
CA GLU A 314 -3.36 -12.57 -2.41
C GLU A 314 -3.84 -12.30 -0.99
N CYS A 315 -2.92 -12.10 -0.02
CA CYS A 315 -3.30 -11.70 1.34
C CYS A 315 -4.03 -10.35 1.35
N THR A 316 -3.67 -9.42 0.45
CA THR A 316 -4.38 -8.15 0.26
C THR A 316 -5.81 -8.37 -0.23
N LEU A 317 -6.01 -9.21 -1.24
CA LEU A 317 -7.34 -9.55 -1.76
C LEU A 317 -8.20 -10.25 -0.70
N ARG A 318 -7.64 -11.22 0.02
CA ARG A 318 -8.31 -11.90 1.15
C ARG A 318 -8.68 -10.94 2.27
N PHE A 319 -7.80 -9.98 2.58
CA PHE A 319 -8.09 -8.95 3.57
C PHE A 319 -9.32 -8.14 3.19
N TYR A 320 -9.43 -7.67 1.94
CA TYR A 320 -10.59 -6.91 1.51
C TYR A 320 -11.87 -7.75 1.39
N ALA A 321 -11.76 -9.02 1.00
CA ALA A 321 -12.89 -9.96 1.06
C ALA A 321 -13.38 -10.13 2.51
N TYR A 322 -12.48 -10.33 3.47
CA TYR A 322 -12.80 -10.35 4.89
C TYR A 322 -13.48 -9.05 5.36
N ARG A 323 -12.97 -7.88 4.94
CA ARG A 323 -13.55 -6.58 5.30
C ARG A 323 -15.00 -6.41 4.83
N SER A 324 -15.39 -7.05 3.73
CA SER A 324 -16.77 -7.04 3.23
C SER A 324 -17.69 -8.00 3.97
N GLU A 325 -17.18 -9.10 4.54
CA GLU A 325 -17.93 -10.14 5.21
C GLU A 325 -17.92 -10.02 6.74
N LEU A 326 -16.78 -9.64 7.33
CA LEU A 326 -16.53 -9.53 8.77
C LEU A 326 -16.88 -10.81 9.56
N SER A 327 -16.43 -11.98 9.04
CA SER A 327 -16.64 -13.28 9.71
C SER A 327 -15.41 -13.75 10.49
N THR A 328 -15.62 -14.56 11.52
CA THR A 328 -14.55 -15.12 12.37
C THR A 328 -13.64 -16.07 11.59
N GLU A 329 -14.21 -16.84 10.65
CA GLU A 329 -13.50 -17.79 9.81
C GLU A 329 -12.55 -17.08 8.85
N ALA A 330 -13.07 -16.10 8.09
CA ALA A 330 -12.26 -15.30 7.16
C ALA A 330 -11.16 -14.51 7.89
N HIS A 331 -11.42 -14.05 9.12
CA HIS A 331 -10.44 -13.38 9.96
C HIS A 331 -9.23 -14.28 10.26
N ALA A 332 -9.44 -15.55 10.62
CA ALA A 332 -8.36 -16.48 10.92
C ALA A 332 -7.45 -16.72 9.71
N ASP A 333 -8.04 -16.95 8.54
CA ASP A 333 -7.32 -17.21 7.29
C ASP A 333 -6.47 -16.01 6.85
N VAL A 334 -7.04 -14.81 6.96
CA VAL A 334 -6.33 -13.56 6.60
C VAL A 334 -5.20 -13.27 7.58
N ARG A 335 -5.39 -13.53 8.88
CA ARG A 335 -4.35 -13.37 9.87
C ARG A 335 -3.13 -14.23 9.54
N ASP A 336 -3.34 -15.53 9.31
CA ASP A 336 -2.26 -16.48 9.02
C ASP A 336 -1.53 -16.10 7.72
N CYS A 337 -2.27 -15.64 6.71
CA CYS A 337 -1.73 -15.13 5.45
C CYS A 337 -0.84 -13.90 5.68
N LEU A 338 -1.33 -12.89 6.40
CA LEU A 338 -0.59 -11.65 6.63
C LEU A 338 0.62 -11.83 7.57
N GLU A 339 0.54 -12.70 8.58
CA GLU A 339 1.68 -13.06 9.43
C GLU A 339 2.81 -13.70 8.58
N THR A 340 2.45 -14.59 7.65
CA THR A 340 3.39 -15.17 6.67
C THR A 340 3.96 -14.09 5.74
N ALA A 341 3.11 -13.19 5.25
CA ALA A 341 3.52 -12.12 4.35
C ALA A 341 4.52 -11.15 4.99
N VAL A 342 4.31 -10.72 6.24
CA VAL A 342 5.25 -9.82 6.93
C VAL A 342 6.56 -10.52 7.33
N ALA A 343 6.53 -11.82 7.56
CA ALA A 343 7.74 -12.61 7.79
C ALA A 343 8.59 -12.71 6.50
N ARG A 344 7.95 -12.89 5.36
CA ARG A 344 8.62 -12.99 4.04
C ARG A 344 9.07 -11.63 3.51
N TYR A 345 8.27 -10.58 3.69
CA TYR A 345 8.50 -9.21 3.20
C TYR A 345 8.45 -8.19 4.34
N PRO A 346 9.41 -8.17 5.26
CA PRO A 346 9.36 -7.36 6.49
C PRO A 346 9.41 -5.85 6.26
N THR A 347 9.70 -5.41 5.03
CA THR A 347 9.74 -3.99 4.63
C THR A 347 8.49 -3.53 3.87
N TYR A 348 7.51 -4.41 3.63
CA TYR A 348 6.29 -4.04 2.92
C TYR A 348 5.25 -3.46 3.89
N ALA A 349 5.13 -2.13 3.90
CA ALA A 349 4.30 -1.36 4.83
C ALA A 349 2.82 -1.76 4.81
N THR A 350 2.26 -2.03 3.62
CA THR A 350 0.83 -2.34 3.46
C THR A 350 0.42 -3.62 4.20
N SER A 351 1.24 -4.68 4.16
CA SER A 351 0.94 -5.92 4.92
C SER A 351 0.98 -5.70 6.43
N TRP A 352 1.93 -4.92 6.94
CA TRP A 352 1.96 -4.54 8.35
C TRP A 352 0.73 -3.73 8.76
N ALA A 353 0.26 -2.83 7.89
CA ALA A 353 -0.95 -2.06 8.12
C ALA A 353 -2.19 -2.95 8.20
N MET A 354 -2.37 -3.85 7.24
CA MET A 354 -3.48 -4.80 7.22
C MET A 354 -3.44 -5.74 8.43
N LEU A 355 -2.27 -6.26 8.78
CA LEU A 355 -2.09 -7.10 9.97
C LEU A 355 -2.44 -6.35 11.27
N SER A 356 -2.14 -5.05 11.34
CA SER A 356 -2.57 -4.20 12.46
C SER A 356 -4.10 -4.17 12.60
N ILE A 357 -4.82 -4.04 11.50
CA ILE A 357 -6.29 -4.01 11.49
C ILE A 357 -6.85 -5.38 11.93
N ILE A 358 -6.27 -6.47 11.47
CA ILE A 358 -6.65 -7.83 11.89
C ILE A 358 -6.44 -8.02 13.39
N TYR A 359 -5.28 -7.65 13.96
CA TYR A 359 -5.07 -7.71 15.40
C TYR A 359 -6.03 -6.80 16.19
N LEU A 360 -6.40 -5.65 15.61
CA LEU A 360 -7.39 -4.77 16.22
C LEU A 360 -8.79 -5.41 16.26
N ASP A 361 -9.16 -6.21 15.24
CA ASP A 361 -10.43 -6.90 15.17
C ASP A 361 -10.54 -8.04 16.20
N GLU A 362 -9.43 -8.65 16.60
CA GLU A 362 -9.38 -9.56 17.75
C GLU A 362 -9.78 -8.85 19.05
N ASP A 363 -9.40 -7.58 19.21
CA ASP A 363 -9.74 -6.79 20.40
C ASP A 363 -11.19 -6.28 20.35
N ARG A 364 -11.58 -5.62 19.25
CA ARG A 364 -12.86 -4.91 19.13
C ARG A 364 -14.07 -5.80 18.87
N PHE A 365 -13.87 -6.94 18.17
CA PHE A 365 -14.93 -7.90 17.81
C PHE A 365 -14.81 -9.23 18.54
N LYS A 366 -13.72 -9.45 19.26
CA LYS A 366 -13.38 -10.71 19.95
C LYS A 366 -13.22 -11.90 18.99
N PHE A 367 -12.81 -11.62 17.74
CA PHE A 367 -12.52 -12.67 16.76
C PHE A 367 -11.19 -13.34 17.07
N ASN A 368 -11.18 -14.66 17.30
CA ASN A 368 -9.94 -15.45 17.50
C ASN A 368 -8.96 -14.86 18.52
N SER A 369 -9.44 -14.19 19.57
CA SER A 369 -8.64 -13.42 20.53
C SER A 369 -7.73 -14.27 21.42
N GLU A 370 -7.92 -15.58 21.47
CA GLU A 370 -7.13 -16.50 22.30
C GLU A 370 -5.76 -16.87 21.70
N ARG A 371 -5.47 -16.44 20.47
CA ARG A 371 -4.20 -16.71 19.80
C ARG A 371 -3.14 -15.66 20.15
N GLY A 372 -2.24 -15.99 21.04
CA GLY A 372 -1.04 -15.20 21.32
C GLY A 372 -0.87 -14.81 22.80
N SER A 373 0.38 -14.59 23.20
CA SER A 373 0.74 -14.22 24.59
C SER A 373 0.62 -12.71 24.86
N GLU A 374 0.59 -11.87 23.84
CA GLU A 374 0.52 -10.41 23.94
C GLU A 374 -0.89 -9.92 23.60
N ALA A 375 -1.35 -8.90 24.34
CA ALA A 375 -2.67 -8.32 24.11
C ALA A 375 -2.86 -7.86 22.66
N PRO A 376 -4.00 -8.16 22.00
CA PRO A 376 -4.25 -7.82 20.60
C PRO A 376 -4.03 -6.35 20.29
N MET A 377 -4.47 -5.43 21.15
CA MET A 377 -4.27 -3.99 21.02
C MET A 377 -2.79 -3.61 20.92
N GLN A 378 -1.91 -4.22 21.74
CA GLN A 378 -0.48 -3.92 21.70
C GLN A 378 0.16 -4.41 20.40
N ARG A 379 -0.25 -5.58 19.91
CA ARG A 379 0.17 -6.09 18.58
C ARG A 379 -0.29 -5.16 17.46
N ALA A 380 -1.54 -4.69 17.51
CA ALA A 380 -2.10 -3.76 16.53
C ALA A 380 -1.30 -2.44 16.48
N LEU A 381 -1.07 -1.79 17.63
CA LEU A 381 -0.29 -0.55 17.72
C LEU A 381 1.14 -0.72 17.19
N ARG A 382 1.81 -1.82 17.57
CA ARG A 382 3.16 -2.09 17.11
C ARG A 382 3.22 -2.28 15.59
N ALA A 383 2.28 -3.04 15.02
CA ALA A 383 2.20 -3.27 13.58
C ALA A 383 1.88 -1.97 12.82
N ALA A 384 0.94 -1.14 13.31
CA ALA A 384 0.62 0.15 12.72
C ALA A 384 1.81 1.12 12.73
N ARG A 385 2.52 1.22 13.87
CA ARG A 385 3.74 2.05 13.98
C ARG A 385 4.84 1.54 13.07
N ARG A 386 5.00 0.21 12.94
CA ARG A 386 5.95 -0.37 11.99
C ARG A 386 5.61 -0.02 10.56
N ALA A 387 4.34 -0.11 10.16
CA ALA A 387 3.88 0.25 8.82
C ALA A 387 4.20 1.72 8.48
N THR A 388 3.88 2.65 9.38
CA THR A 388 4.15 4.09 9.17
C THR A 388 5.65 4.44 9.19
N GLN A 389 6.47 3.72 9.94
CA GLN A 389 7.94 3.85 9.91
C GLN A 389 8.52 3.40 8.56
N LEU A 390 7.95 2.36 7.95
CA LEU A 390 8.39 1.85 6.66
C LEU A 390 8.00 2.77 5.50
N ASP A 391 6.79 3.33 5.55
CA ASP A 391 6.28 4.28 4.54
C ASP A 391 5.27 5.24 5.18
N ALA A 392 5.73 6.43 5.55
CA ALA A 392 4.91 7.48 6.16
C ALA A 392 3.85 8.08 5.20
N SER A 393 3.96 7.82 3.90
CA SER A 393 3.01 8.24 2.87
C SER A 393 2.02 7.14 2.47
N ASN A 394 2.09 5.98 3.10
CA ASN A 394 1.19 4.87 2.82
C ASN A 394 -0.15 5.10 3.51
N THR A 395 -1.19 5.31 2.71
CA THR A 395 -2.55 5.59 3.19
C THR A 395 -3.07 4.48 4.10
N ARG A 396 -2.79 3.22 3.77
CA ARG A 396 -3.22 2.07 4.58
C ARG A 396 -2.49 2.02 5.93
N ALA A 397 -1.20 2.40 5.96
CA ALA A 397 -0.44 2.51 7.20
C ALA A 397 -1.00 3.62 8.12
N LEU A 398 -1.33 4.78 7.55
CA LEU A 398 -1.97 5.88 8.29
C LEU A 398 -3.36 5.49 8.79
N GLN A 399 -4.18 4.80 7.97
CA GLN A 399 -5.48 4.27 8.39
C GLN A 399 -5.35 3.31 9.56
N ALA A 400 -4.44 2.33 9.48
CA ALA A 400 -4.21 1.38 10.56
C ALA A 400 -3.76 2.07 11.86
N LEU A 401 -2.88 3.07 11.75
CA LEU A 401 -2.43 3.86 12.91
C LEU A 401 -3.59 4.67 13.51
N MET A 402 -4.38 5.35 12.69
CA MET A 402 -5.58 6.06 13.12
C MET A 402 -6.54 5.14 13.89
N MET A 403 -6.83 3.96 13.34
CA MET A 403 -7.73 3.01 13.98
C MET A 403 -7.15 2.49 15.31
N ALA A 404 -5.88 2.11 15.34
CA ALA A 404 -5.24 1.61 16.55
C ALA A 404 -5.18 2.67 17.65
N LEU A 405 -4.87 3.93 17.33
CA LEU A 405 -4.89 5.05 18.28
C LEU A 405 -6.31 5.32 18.79
N PHE A 406 -7.33 5.27 17.90
CA PHE A 406 -8.71 5.47 18.28
C PHE A 406 -9.17 4.46 19.35
N PHE A 407 -8.95 3.16 19.12
CA PHE A 407 -9.33 2.13 20.07
C PHE A 407 -8.42 2.05 21.30
N ASN A 408 -7.20 2.61 21.21
CA ASN A 408 -6.32 2.82 22.38
C ASN A 408 -6.70 4.08 23.20
N ARG A 409 -7.83 4.72 22.92
CA ARG A 409 -8.33 5.93 23.62
C ARG A 409 -7.48 7.18 23.40
N GLU A 410 -6.65 7.22 22.39
CA GLU A 410 -5.83 8.36 21.93
C GLU A 410 -6.58 9.15 20.84
N LEU A 411 -7.80 9.64 21.18
CA LEU A 411 -8.75 10.18 20.19
C LEU A 411 -8.18 11.37 19.41
N ALA A 412 -7.51 12.33 20.07
CA ALA A 412 -6.95 13.51 19.42
C ALA A 412 -5.89 13.16 18.38
N ASP A 413 -5.00 12.21 18.70
CA ASP A 413 -3.97 11.73 17.77
C ASP A 413 -4.58 10.91 16.64
N ALA A 414 -5.60 10.08 16.92
CA ALA A 414 -6.33 9.34 15.90
C ALA A 414 -6.96 10.30 14.86
N MET A 415 -7.64 11.36 15.31
CA MET A 415 -8.23 12.37 14.42
C MET A 415 -7.17 13.06 13.56
N ARG A 416 -6.06 13.48 14.16
CA ARG A 416 -4.94 14.12 13.44
C ARG A 416 -4.34 13.21 12.36
N VAL A 417 -4.15 11.91 12.66
CA VAL A 417 -3.65 10.93 11.69
C VAL A 417 -4.68 10.67 10.58
N GLY A 418 -5.98 10.65 10.91
CA GLY A 418 -7.06 10.52 9.92
C GLY A 418 -7.09 11.69 8.93
N GLU A 419 -6.96 12.92 9.40
CA GLU A 419 -6.84 14.11 8.53
C GLU A 419 -5.61 14.02 7.61
N GLN A 420 -4.46 13.65 8.17
CA GLN A 420 -3.24 13.46 7.38
C GLN A 420 -3.43 12.40 6.30
N ALA A 421 -4.08 11.29 6.62
CA ALA A 421 -4.33 10.20 5.68
C ALA A 421 -5.24 10.65 4.53
N LEU A 422 -6.31 11.41 4.83
CA LEU A 422 -7.23 11.94 3.84
C LEU A 422 -6.55 12.95 2.89
N VAL A 423 -5.65 13.79 3.40
CA VAL A 423 -4.81 14.67 2.57
C VAL A 423 -3.86 13.86 1.69
N THR A 424 -3.29 12.77 2.21
CA THR A 424 -2.36 11.91 1.46
C THR A 424 -3.04 11.23 0.28
N ASN A 425 -4.25 10.69 0.48
CA ASN A 425 -5.06 10.13 -0.62
C ASN A 425 -6.55 10.46 -0.45
N PRO A 426 -7.01 11.59 -1.00
CA PRO A 426 -8.42 11.98 -0.94
C PRO A 426 -9.34 11.14 -1.84
N ASN A 427 -8.82 10.13 -2.54
CA ASN A 427 -9.56 9.25 -3.44
C ASN A 427 -9.79 7.86 -2.83
N ASP A 428 -9.25 7.58 -1.65
CA ASP A 428 -9.33 6.28 -0.98
C ASP A 428 -10.64 6.17 -0.19
N THR A 429 -11.62 5.46 -0.76
CA THR A 429 -12.96 5.32 -0.16
C THR A 429 -12.96 4.43 1.08
N GLU A 430 -12.02 3.48 1.20
CA GLU A 430 -11.85 2.68 2.42
C GLU A 430 -11.40 3.57 3.58
N LEU A 431 -10.42 4.47 3.35
CA LEU A 431 -10.01 5.45 4.34
C LEU A 431 -11.15 6.41 4.69
N MET A 432 -11.87 6.95 3.68
CA MET A 432 -13.00 7.86 3.92
C MET A 432 -14.05 7.20 4.82
N GLY A 433 -14.42 5.96 4.53
CA GLY A 433 -15.38 5.20 5.31
C GLY A 433 -14.92 4.94 6.75
N GLU A 434 -13.67 4.50 6.93
CA GLU A 434 -13.11 4.27 8.25
C GLU A 434 -12.93 5.57 9.06
N PHE A 435 -12.46 6.63 8.42
CA PHE A 435 -12.31 7.92 9.12
C PHE A 435 -13.67 8.55 9.43
N GLY A 436 -14.63 8.48 8.50
CA GLY A 436 -16.01 8.90 8.74
C GLY A 436 -16.64 8.18 9.93
N THR A 437 -16.42 6.86 10.02
CA THR A 437 -16.82 6.05 11.17
C THR A 437 -16.18 6.52 12.48
N ARG A 438 -14.87 6.84 12.49
CA ARG A 438 -14.18 7.31 13.71
C ARG A 438 -14.64 8.71 14.11
N LEU A 439 -14.88 9.60 13.14
CA LEU A 439 -15.45 10.92 13.41
C LEU A 439 -16.83 10.81 14.06
N ALA A 440 -17.72 10.01 13.48
CA ALA A 440 -19.06 9.76 14.00
C ALA A 440 -19.00 9.23 15.44
N MET A 441 -18.32 8.12 15.67
CA MET A 441 -18.20 7.52 17.00
C MET A 441 -17.52 8.44 18.02
N GLY A 442 -16.61 9.32 17.57
CA GLY A 442 -15.99 10.36 18.40
C GLY A 442 -16.88 11.57 18.71
N GLY A 443 -18.16 11.51 18.36
CA GLY A 443 -19.16 12.57 18.63
C GLY A 443 -19.33 13.62 17.51
N GLN A 444 -18.64 13.46 16.37
CA GLN A 444 -18.77 14.36 15.21
C GLN A 444 -19.71 13.72 14.16
N TRP A 445 -20.97 13.48 14.54
CA TRP A 445 -21.92 12.68 13.75
C TRP A 445 -22.21 13.25 12.36
N GLU A 446 -22.40 14.57 12.24
CA GLU A 446 -22.66 15.25 10.96
C GLU A 446 -21.48 15.13 10.01
N ARG A 447 -20.28 15.37 10.53
CA ARG A 447 -19.05 15.31 9.73
C ARG A 447 -18.74 13.88 9.31
N GLY A 448 -18.93 12.92 10.22
CA GLY A 448 -18.78 11.50 9.95
C GLY A 448 -19.77 11.02 8.87
N ALA A 449 -21.05 11.41 9.00
CA ALA A 449 -22.09 11.08 8.02
C ALA A 449 -21.74 11.64 6.62
N ALA A 450 -21.31 12.89 6.52
CA ALA A 450 -20.95 13.51 5.23
C ALA A 450 -19.78 12.78 4.55
N LEU A 451 -18.77 12.35 5.32
CA LEU A 451 -17.64 11.61 4.77
C LEU A 451 -18.01 10.18 4.36
N LEU A 452 -18.92 9.53 5.11
CA LEU A 452 -19.50 8.23 4.75
C LEU A 452 -20.34 8.34 3.47
N ASP A 453 -21.18 9.37 3.33
CA ASP A 453 -21.95 9.62 2.10
C ASP A 453 -21.03 9.78 0.88
N GLN A 454 -19.90 10.49 1.05
CA GLN A 454 -18.91 10.63 0.00
C GLN A 454 -18.24 9.29 -0.35
N ALA A 455 -17.87 8.49 0.64
CA ALA A 455 -17.27 7.17 0.44
C ALA A 455 -18.22 6.24 -0.33
N ILE A 456 -19.50 6.18 0.07
CA ILE A 456 -20.54 5.37 -0.55
C ILE A 456 -20.82 5.84 -1.99
N ALA A 457 -20.92 7.15 -2.23
CA ALA A 457 -21.17 7.71 -3.56
C ALA A 457 -20.02 7.41 -4.55
N LEU A 458 -18.77 7.42 -4.07
CA LEU A 458 -17.59 7.12 -4.88
C LEU A 458 -17.37 5.62 -5.08
N ASN A 459 -17.89 4.79 -4.19
CA ASN A 459 -17.79 3.33 -4.25
C ASN A 459 -19.11 2.65 -3.84
N PRO A 460 -20.13 2.64 -4.71
CA PRO A 460 -21.42 2.02 -4.39
C PRO A 460 -21.37 0.52 -4.06
N GLY A 461 -20.30 -0.18 -4.51
CA GLY A 461 -20.05 -1.60 -4.22
C GLY A 461 -19.15 -1.85 -3.00
N GLY A 462 -18.83 -0.83 -2.23
CA GLY A 462 -17.80 -0.84 -1.17
C GLY A 462 -18.15 -1.55 0.14
N GLY A 463 -19.15 -2.41 0.14
CA GLY A 463 -19.53 -3.24 1.30
C GLY A 463 -20.48 -2.57 2.30
N GLY A 464 -21.21 -3.42 3.05
CA GLY A 464 -22.28 -3.01 3.95
C GLY A 464 -21.82 -2.25 5.21
N TYR A 465 -20.55 -2.35 5.58
CA TYR A 465 -20.04 -1.76 6.83
C TYR A 465 -20.26 -0.23 6.90
N TYR A 466 -20.01 0.48 5.79
CA TYR A 466 -20.21 1.94 5.75
C TYR A 466 -21.68 2.32 5.73
N HIS A 467 -22.54 1.52 5.08
CA HIS A 467 -24.01 1.66 5.19
C HIS A 467 -24.48 1.47 6.63
N GLY A 468 -24.01 0.44 7.33
CA GLY A 468 -24.34 0.20 8.74
C GLY A 468 -23.90 1.35 9.66
N THR A 469 -22.70 1.90 9.46
CA THR A 469 -22.24 3.06 10.23
C THR A 469 -23.00 4.33 9.85
N ARG A 470 -23.35 4.51 8.57
CA ARG A 470 -24.16 5.64 8.11
C ARG A 470 -25.58 5.58 8.69
N ALA A 471 -26.14 4.38 8.81
CA ALA A 471 -27.41 4.14 9.49
C ALA A 471 -27.35 4.54 10.97
N LEU A 472 -26.28 4.15 11.67
CA LEU A 472 -26.06 4.57 13.06
C LEU A 472 -25.95 6.09 13.18
N ALA A 473 -25.19 6.73 12.30
CA ALA A 473 -25.05 8.19 12.29
C ALA A 473 -26.41 8.87 12.04
N ALA A 474 -27.23 8.37 11.11
CA ALA A 474 -28.58 8.87 10.86
C ALA A 474 -29.48 8.71 12.09
N TYR A 475 -29.43 7.57 12.78
CA TYR A 475 -30.14 7.35 14.05
C TYR A 475 -29.73 8.38 15.10
N MET A 476 -28.42 8.61 15.26
CA MET A 476 -27.89 9.59 16.23
C MET A 476 -28.31 11.02 15.89
N LEU A 477 -28.43 11.36 14.61
CA LEU A 477 -28.93 12.64 14.10
C LEU A 477 -30.46 12.75 14.04
N ARG A 478 -31.20 11.70 14.42
CA ARG A 478 -32.68 11.61 14.39
C ARG A 478 -33.26 11.62 12.96
N ASP A 479 -32.45 11.32 11.96
CA ASP A 479 -32.90 11.11 10.58
C ASP A 479 -33.29 9.62 10.38
N TYR A 480 -34.44 9.25 10.92
CA TYR A 480 -34.90 7.86 10.93
C TYR A 480 -35.21 7.29 9.53
N PRO A 481 -35.76 8.06 8.58
CA PRO A 481 -35.93 7.55 7.21
C PRO A 481 -34.62 7.11 6.57
N THR A 482 -33.57 7.93 6.69
CA THR A 482 -32.22 7.56 6.22
C THR A 482 -31.67 6.38 7.02
N ALA A 483 -31.85 6.33 8.33
CA ALA A 483 -31.37 5.25 9.17
C ALA A 483 -31.94 3.88 8.71
N VAL A 484 -33.24 3.80 8.43
CA VAL A 484 -33.90 2.58 7.92
C VAL A 484 -33.35 2.20 6.55
N SER A 485 -33.31 3.16 5.60
CA SER A 485 -32.82 2.89 4.26
C SER A 485 -31.36 2.40 4.24
N GLU A 486 -30.50 2.97 5.09
CA GLU A 486 -29.10 2.61 5.13
C GLU A 486 -28.85 1.28 5.87
N ILE A 487 -29.63 0.95 6.92
CA ILE A 487 -29.47 -0.34 7.62
C ILE A 487 -29.91 -1.52 6.74
N GLU A 488 -30.96 -1.33 5.92
CA GLU A 488 -31.41 -2.35 4.97
C GLU A 488 -30.36 -2.60 3.86
N ARG A 489 -29.65 -1.56 3.43
CA ARG A 489 -28.54 -1.67 2.45
C ARG A 489 -27.30 -2.32 3.02
N ALA A 490 -27.09 -2.23 4.32
CA ALA A 490 -25.90 -2.75 4.97
C ALA A 490 -25.81 -4.29 4.87
N ASP A 491 -26.94 -5.00 5.10
CA ASP A 491 -27.08 -6.46 4.97
C ASP A 491 -25.92 -7.31 5.53
N LEU A 492 -25.43 -6.95 6.72
CA LEU A 492 -24.29 -7.62 7.37
C LEU A 492 -24.75 -8.70 8.35
N GLN A 493 -25.44 -9.71 7.88
CA GLN A 493 -26.07 -10.76 8.71
C GLN A 493 -25.10 -11.59 9.56
N LYS A 494 -23.81 -11.63 9.22
CA LYS A 494 -22.76 -12.32 9.98
C LYS A 494 -22.06 -11.42 11.00
N PHE A 495 -22.32 -10.12 10.97
CA PHE A 495 -21.66 -9.13 11.83
C PHE A 495 -22.54 -8.74 13.02
N PRO A 496 -22.16 -9.10 14.26
CA PRO A 496 -23.04 -8.93 15.42
C PRO A 496 -23.55 -7.50 15.63
N LEU A 497 -22.69 -6.49 15.51
CA LEU A 497 -23.08 -5.10 15.78
C LEU A 497 -24.10 -4.56 14.77
N TYR A 498 -24.21 -5.13 13.58
CA TYR A 498 -25.27 -4.83 12.63
C TYR A 498 -26.65 -5.06 13.27
N HIS A 499 -26.84 -6.21 13.90
CA HIS A 499 -28.11 -6.59 14.54
C HIS A 499 -28.47 -5.65 15.70
N ALA A 500 -27.48 -5.19 16.48
CA ALA A 500 -27.73 -4.22 17.54
C ALA A 500 -28.21 -2.87 16.99
N VAL A 501 -27.55 -2.37 15.94
CA VAL A 501 -27.91 -1.11 15.27
C VAL A 501 -29.27 -1.23 14.59
N ALA A 502 -29.54 -2.32 13.89
CA ALA A 502 -30.82 -2.58 13.23
C ALA A 502 -31.96 -2.60 14.24
N ALA A 503 -31.80 -3.32 15.37
CA ALA A 503 -32.81 -3.41 16.41
C ALA A 503 -33.16 -2.04 17.00
N VAL A 504 -32.15 -1.20 17.28
CA VAL A 504 -32.37 0.17 17.81
C VAL A 504 -33.13 1.04 16.80
N ILE A 505 -32.74 0.98 15.52
CA ILE A 505 -33.40 1.75 14.44
C ILE A 505 -34.85 1.30 14.26
N TYR A 506 -35.10 0.00 14.14
CA TYR A 506 -36.46 -0.55 13.96
C TYR A 506 -37.38 -0.27 15.16
N ALA A 507 -36.85 -0.35 16.39
CA ALA A 507 -37.59 0.02 17.57
C ALA A 507 -37.97 1.51 17.58
N GLU A 508 -37.12 2.39 17.07
CA GLU A 508 -37.38 3.83 17.04
C GLU A 508 -38.51 4.18 16.08
N VAL A 509 -38.63 3.49 14.95
CA VAL A 509 -39.71 3.70 13.96
C VAL A 509 -40.94 2.83 14.20
N GLY A 510 -41.00 2.07 15.30
CA GLY A 510 -42.17 1.25 15.69
C GLY A 510 -42.26 -0.12 15.03
N MET A 511 -41.25 -0.57 14.30
CA MET A 511 -41.13 -1.91 13.69
C MET A 511 -40.69 -2.94 14.76
N MET A 512 -41.55 -3.16 15.78
CA MET A 512 -41.18 -3.88 17.00
C MET A 512 -40.89 -5.37 16.80
N ASP A 513 -41.48 -6.01 15.79
CA ASP A 513 -41.21 -7.43 15.49
C ASP A 513 -39.82 -7.61 14.85
N ASP A 514 -39.45 -6.69 13.96
CA ASP A 514 -38.10 -6.65 13.35
C ASP A 514 -37.06 -6.29 14.42
N ALA A 515 -37.35 -5.31 15.27
CA ALA A 515 -36.45 -4.92 16.36
C ALA A 515 -36.15 -6.08 17.31
N ARG A 516 -37.20 -6.88 17.64
CA ARG A 516 -37.07 -8.04 18.53
C ARG A 516 -36.25 -9.15 17.87
N ARG A 517 -36.54 -9.47 16.59
CA ARG A 517 -35.80 -10.47 15.82
C ARG A 517 -34.28 -10.14 15.74
N GLU A 518 -33.97 -8.90 15.43
CA GLU A 518 -32.57 -8.44 15.34
C GLU A 518 -31.90 -8.41 16.73
N GLY A 519 -32.60 -7.97 17.77
CA GLY A 519 -32.14 -8.02 19.16
C GLY A 519 -31.81 -9.42 19.65
N GLU A 520 -32.65 -10.41 19.35
CA GLU A 520 -32.39 -11.81 19.66
C GLU A 520 -31.17 -12.37 18.89
N ALA A 521 -31.02 -12.00 17.63
CA ALA A 521 -29.84 -12.37 16.85
C ALA A 521 -28.56 -11.81 17.47
N PHE A 522 -28.54 -10.54 17.85
CA PHE A 522 -27.41 -9.91 18.53
C PHE A 522 -27.05 -10.64 19.83
N VAL A 523 -27.99 -10.87 20.72
CA VAL A 523 -27.75 -11.54 22.02
C VAL A 523 -27.20 -12.95 21.84
N ARG A 524 -27.66 -13.69 20.81
CA ARG A 524 -27.11 -15.01 20.49
C ARG A 524 -25.68 -14.95 20.03
N MET A 525 -25.30 -13.94 19.23
CA MET A 525 -23.95 -13.80 18.67
C MET A 525 -22.96 -13.19 19.68
N ARG A 526 -23.41 -12.28 20.55
CA ARG A 526 -22.60 -11.56 21.54
C ARG A 526 -23.27 -11.52 22.91
N PRO A 527 -23.38 -12.67 23.59
CA PRO A 527 -24.01 -12.74 24.91
C PRO A 527 -23.27 -11.94 25.99
N ASP A 528 -21.99 -11.69 25.78
CA ASP A 528 -21.09 -10.93 26.66
C ASP A 528 -21.25 -9.40 26.55
N PHE A 529 -21.83 -8.89 25.46
CA PHE A 529 -21.82 -7.45 25.14
C PHE A 529 -22.72 -6.64 26.09
N LEU A 530 -23.99 -7.04 26.24
CA LEU A 530 -24.93 -6.25 27.06
C LEU A 530 -24.58 -6.21 28.55
N PRO A 531 -24.07 -7.29 29.18
CA PRO A 531 -23.53 -7.21 30.55
C PRO A 531 -22.37 -6.24 30.70
N ASN A 532 -21.59 -5.98 29.64
CA ASN A 532 -20.40 -5.12 29.65
C ASN A 532 -20.62 -3.84 28.79
N ILE A 533 -21.87 -3.45 28.55
CA ILE A 533 -22.22 -2.43 27.56
C ILE A 533 -21.48 -1.09 27.75
N VAL A 534 -21.30 -0.63 28.98
CA VAL A 534 -20.60 0.64 29.25
C VAL A 534 -19.17 0.57 28.74
N ALA A 535 -18.43 -0.48 29.10
CA ALA A 535 -17.05 -0.69 28.66
C ALA A 535 -16.96 -0.85 27.13
N GLU A 536 -17.92 -1.56 26.53
CA GLU A 536 -18.01 -1.75 25.09
C GLU A 536 -18.24 -0.44 24.31
N LEU A 537 -19.08 0.45 24.82
CA LEU A 537 -19.37 1.75 24.21
C LEU A 537 -18.24 2.76 24.48
N GLU A 538 -17.66 2.75 25.68
CA GLU A 538 -16.49 3.54 26.02
C GLU A 538 -15.27 3.20 25.15
N MET A 539 -15.01 1.92 24.91
CA MET A 539 -13.92 1.47 24.02
C MET A 539 -14.07 2.06 22.61
N ARG A 540 -15.28 2.37 22.18
CA ARG A 540 -15.60 2.99 20.88
C ARG A 540 -15.61 4.52 20.92
N ASN A 541 -15.17 5.13 22.03
CA ASN A 541 -15.10 6.57 22.25
C ASN A 541 -16.45 7.31 22.15
N LEU A 542 -17.57 6.60 22.37
CA LEU A 542 -18.87 7.25 22.39
C LEU A 542 -18.97 8.23 23.56
N GLN A 543 -19.58 9.38 23.28
CA GLN A 543 -19.81 10.39 24.30
C GLN A 543 -20.89 9.93 25.29
N PRO A 544 -20.93 10.45 26.51
CA PRO A 544 -21.94 10.03 27.52
C PRO A 544 -23.38 10.15 27.04
N ASP A 545 -23.74 11.24 26.37
CA ASP A 545 -25.10 11.45 25.83
C ASP A 545 -25.45 10.45 24.71
N ASP A 546 -24.47 10.13 23.86
CA ASP A 546 -24.61 9.13 22.79
C ASP A 546 -24.78 7.72 23.39
N THR A 547 -24.01 7.41 24.42
CA THR A 547 -24.12 6.16 25.21
C THR A 547 -25.50 6.02 25.82
N ALA A 548 -25.99 7.05 26.51
CA ALA A 548 -27.32 7.06 27.11
C ALA A 548 -28.43 6.83 26.06
N ARG A 549 -28.31 7.49 24.91
CA ARG A 549 -29.26 7.33 23.81
C ARG A 549 -29.28 5.90 23.23
N LEU A 550 -28.10 5.29 23.00
CA LEU A 550 -28.01 3.91 22.52
C LEU A 550 -28.57 2.91 23.54
N VAL A 551 -28.24 3.09 24.83
CA VAL A 551 -28.79 2.27 25.92
C VAL A 551 -30.33 2.35 25.96
N ALA A 552 -30.87 3.56 25.87
CA ALA A 552 -32.33 3.73 25.80
C ALA A 552 -32.97 3.05 24.58
N GLY A 553 -32.31 3.15 23.40
CA GLY A 553 -32.72 2.49 22.16
C GLY A 553 -32.69 0.95 22.28
N LEU A 554 -31.67 0.38 22.87
CA LEU A 554 -31.54 -1.06 23.10
C LEU A 554 -32.62 -1.56 24.07
N ARG A 555 -32.93 -0.81 25.14
CA ARG A 555 -34.07 -1.12 26.04
C ARG A 555 -35.40 -1.04 25.32
N LYS A 556 -35.63 -0.03 24.49
CA LYS A 556 -36.82 0.13 23.66
C LYS A 556 -37.00 -1.06 22.69
N ALA A 557 -35.90 -1.60 22.16
CA ALA A 557 -35.90 -2.80 21.33
C ALA A 557 -36.15 -4.12 22.13
N GLY A 558 -36.32 -4.03 23.45
CA GLY A 558 -36.57 -5.19 24.32
C GLY A 558 -35.34 -5.99 24.69
N MET A 559 -34.14 -5.46 24.50
CA MET A 559 -32.91 -6.16 24.87
C MET A 559 -32.66 -6.13 26.39
N PRO A 560 -32.03 -7.18 26.97
CA PRO A 560 -31.77 -7.29 28.40
C PRO A 560 -30.54 -6.45 28.84
N VAL A 561 -30.66 -5.14 28.71
CA VAL A 561 -29.63 -4.20 29.22
C VAL A 561 -29.77 -4.11 30.75
N PRO A 562 -28.67 -4.27 31.54
CA PRO A 562 -28.70 -4.17 33.00
C PRO A 562 -29.36 -2.87 33.50
N GLN A 563 -30.12 -2.94 34.59
CA GLN A 563 -30.88 -1.79 35.13
C GLN A 563 -30.00 -0.76 35.83
N ASP A 564 -28.84 -1.18 36.34
CA ASP A 564 -27.83 -0.36 37.01
C ASP A 564 -26.99 0.50 36.03
N VAL A 565 -27.10 0.25 34.73
CA VAL A 565 -26.56 1.14 33.72
C VAL A 565 -27.46 2.38 33.67
N ALA A 566 -27.13 3.35 34.52
CA ALA A 566 -27.91 4.58 34.72
C ALA A 566 -28.03 5.36 33.40
N ASP A 567 -29.15 6.07 33.25
CA ASP A 567 -29.32 7.19 32.31
C ASP A 567 -28.36 8.34 32.72
N THR A 568 -27.04 8.13 32.61
CA THR A 568 -26.01 9.07 33.06
C THR A 568 -25.96 10.39 32.27
N GLY A 569 -26.91 10.60 31.35
CA GLY A 569 -27.08 11.87 30.62
C GLY A 569 -27.98 12.92 31.29
N ALA A 570 -28.63 12.65 32.43
CA ALA A 570 -29.62 13.56 33.05
C ALA A 570 -29.13 14.32 34.31
N GLY A 571 -27.82 14.49 34.50
CA GLY A 571 -27.27 14.93 35.78
C GLY A 571 -26.28 16.11 35.78
N ILE A 572 -26.25 17.01 34.78
CA ILE A 572 -25.51 18.28 34.91
C ILE A 572 -26.36 19.45 34.35
N GLY A 573 -27.44 19.76 35.03
CA GLY A 573 -28.31 20.89 34.68
C GLY A 573 -29.23 21.26 35.84
N GLY A 574 -28.70 21.57 37.02
CA GLY A 574 -29.56 21.94 38.15
C GLY A 574 -28.86 22.29 39.45
N ALA A 575 -27.81 23.10 39.38
CA ALA A 575 -27.34 23.82 40.55
C ALA A 575 -27.41 25.31 40.26
N THR A 576 -28.64 25.84 40.27
CA THR A 576 -28.85 27.30 40.40
C THR A 576 -28.44 27.71 41.81
N SER A 577 -27.41 28.49 41.86
CA SER A 577 -26.90 29.19 43.04
C SER A 577 -27.94 30.07 43.67
N ASP A 578 -28.45 29.72 44.84
CA ASP A 578 -28.94 30.70 45.81
C ASP A 578 -27.75 31.39 46.47
N LEU A 579 -27.32 32.51 45.95
CA LEU A 579 -26.50 33.50 46.63
C LEU A 579 -27.32 34.80 46.66
N GLN A 580 -28.05 35.00 47.76
CA GLN A 580 -28.58 36.32 48.14
C GLN A 580 -27.43 37.23 48.64
N PRO A 581 -27.46 38.54 48.37
CA PRO A 581 -26.44 39.48 48.79
C PRO A 581 -26.69 39.96 50.24
N ARG A 582 -25.60 40.07 50.97
CA ARG A 582 -25.48 41.05 52.08
C ARG A 582 -24.19 41.83 51.89
#